data_47d825787d72694aae5440074cca97d8
#
_entry.id   47d825787d72694aae5440074cca97d8
#
_cell.length_a   1.000
_cell.length_b   1.000
_cell.length_c   1.000
_cell.angle_alpha   90.00
_cell.angle_beta   90.00
_cell.angle_gamma   90.00
#
_symmetry.space_group_name_H-M   'P 1'
#
loop_
_entity.id
_entity.type
_entity.pdbx_description
1 polymer ?
#
loop_
_entity_poly.entity_id
_entity_poly.type
_entity_poly.pdbx_seq_one_letter_code
_entity_poly.pdbx_strand_id
1 'polypeptide(L)'
;STCHATVATEQHASLHGKAAARGDALAPSCITCHGGHGILSHKDGKSPVAVMNIPLLCGKCHREGSEVSLTHDIPQANILENYADSIHGEGLFQKGLTVTAVCTSCHSAHNILPHGDPKSTINAKNVVATCTQCHAQIELVHRKVIEGHLWESAPNQIPVCVDCHEPHKVRRVFYSAGMANQDCLTCHAKPDLAVERDGQQVSLHTDPDAYAASTHAKTACAQCHTEVAPSHTRPCETITKKVDCGVCHAAQVEQYQISIHGTL
;
A
#
# COMPACT_ATOMS: atom_id res chain seq x y z
N SER A 1 -5.43 20.16 29.68
CA SER A 1 -4.26 19.55 30.33
C SER A 1 -3.07 20.48 30.20
N THR A 2 -2.50 20.93 31.32
CA THR A 2 -1.34 21.84 31.34
C THR A 2 -0.04 21.16 30.88
N CYS A 3 0.09 19.84 31.11
CA CYS A 3 1.32 19.10 30.79
C CYS A 3 1.40 18.61 29.33
N HIS A 4 0.25 18.39 28.67
CA HIS A 4 0.14 17.87 27.31
C HIS A 4 -0.72 18.78 26.42
N ALA A 5 -0.52 20.09 26.50
CA ALA A 5 -1.38 21.09 25.84
C ALA A 5 -1.43 20.93 24.32
N THR A 6 -0.28 20.77 23.68
CA THR A 6 -0.16 20.60 22.22
C THR A 6 -0.91 19.33 21.75
N VAL A 7 -0.58 18.21 22.38
CA VAL A 7 -1.19 16.90 22.04
C VAL A 7 -2.71 16.91 22.30
N ALA A 8 -3.14 17.55 23.39
CA ALA A 8 -4.57 17.71 23.67
C ALA A 8 -5.29 18.53 22.59
N THR A 9 -4.66 19.61 22.11
CA THR A 9 -5.20 20.43 21.01
C THR A 9 -5.30 19.61 19.72
N GLU A 10 -4.28 18.85 19.38
CA GLU A 10 -4.29 17.97 18.20
C GLU A 10 -5.40 16.91 18.29
N GLN A 11 -5.50 16.24 19.44
CA GLN A 11 -6.50 15.21 19.65
C GLN A 11 -7.93 15.80 19.60
N HIS A 12 -8.17 16.96 20.19
CA HIS A 12 -9.47 17.62 20.11
C HIS A 12 -9.84 18.04 18.68
N ALA A 13 -8.86 18.41 17.86
CA ALA A 13 -9.08 18.74 16.45
C ALA A 13 -9.28 17.50 15.56
N SER A 14 -8.91 16.33 16.06
CA SER A 14 -9.02 15.05 15.34
C SER A 14 -10.46 14.59 15.14
N LEU A 15 -10.65 13.55 14.33
CA LEU A 15 -11.92 12.88 14.11
C LEU A 15 -12.47 12.31 15.43
N HIS A 16 -11.62 11.66 16.22
CA HIS A 16 -11.96 11.11 17.52
C HIS A 16 -12.33 12.19 18.53
N GLY A 17 -11.57 13.28 18.61
CA GLY A 17 -11.87 14.39 19.50
C GLY A 17 -13.19 15.10 19.15
N LYS A 18 -13.45 15.28 17.86
CA LYS A 18 -14.73 15.84 17.39
C LYS A 18 -15.91 14.91 17.68
N ALA A 19 -15.73 13.60 17.58
CA ALA A 19 -16.77 12.63 17.97
C ALA A 19 -17.05 12.72 19.48
N ALA A 20 -16.01 12.71 20.31
CA ALA A 20 -16.14 12.85 21.75
C ALA A 20 -16.84 14.17 22.15
N ALA A 21 -16.52 15.28 21.49
CA ALA A 21 -17.14 16.59 21.73
C ALA A 21 -18.64 16.61 21.38
N ARG A 22 -19.10 15.74 20.48
CA ARG A 22 -20.53 15.55 20.16
C ARG A 22 -21.24 14.58 21.09
N GLY A 23 -20.56 14.04 22.09
CA GLY A 23 -21.11 13.10 23.05
C GLY A 23 -21.13 11.65 22.58
N ASP A 24 -20.35 11.29 21.58
CA ASP A 24 -20.21 9.92 21.12
C ASP A 24 -19.53 9.07 22.21
N ALA A 25 -20.28 8.12 22.77
CA ALA A 25 -19.79 7.24 23.83
C ALA A 25 -18.72 6.26 23.38
N LEU A 26 -18.59 5.98 22.09
CA LEU A 26 -17.60 5.07 21.51
C LEU A 26 -16.33 5.81 21.09
N ALA A 27 -16.30 7.14 21.14
CA ALA A 27 -15.12 7.91 20.81
C ALA A 27 -13.99 7.65 21.82
N PRO A 28 -12.76 7.29 21.37
CA PRO A 28 -11.68 6.99 22.28
C PRO A 28 -11.15 8.26 22.97
N SER A 29 -10.82 8.13 24.24
CA SER A 29 -10.14 9.15 25.04
C SER A 29 -8.65 8.85 25.16
N CYS A 30 -7.89 9.76 25.80
CA CYS A 30 -6.46 9.53 26.08
C CYS A 30 -6.22 8.21 26.81
N ILE A 31 -7.05 7.91 27.82
CA ILE A 31 -6.90 6.68 28.62
C ILE A 31 -7.29 5.41 27.86
N THR A 32 -8.10 5.51 26.82
CA THR A 32 -8.47 4.37 25.96
C THR A 32 -7.24 3.83 25.23
N CYS A 33 -6.34 4.71 24.82
CA CYS A 33 -5.12 4.34 24.11
C CYS A 33 -3.92 4.13 25.06
N HIS A 34 -3.74 5.01 26.03
CA HIS A 34 -2.54 5.04 26.87
C HIS A 34 -2.69 4.32 28.22
N GLY A 35 -3.91 3.94 28.60
CA GLY A 35 -4.20 3.47 29.94
C GLY A 35 -4.38 4.62 30.95
N GLY A 36 -4.77 4.29 32.18
CA GLY A 36 -5.06 5.28 33.23
C GLY A 36 -3.88 5.52 34.18
N HIS A 37 -3.57 4.55 35.00
CA HIS A 37 -2.58 4.71 36.08
C HIS A 37 -1.21 4.14 35.78
N GLY A 38 -1.10 3.17 34.89
CA GLY A 38 0.17 2.52 34.52
C GLY A 38 0.62 2.93 33.10
N ILE A 39 0.69 4.23 32.83
CA ILE A 39 1.05 4.73 31.50
C ILE A 39 2.52 4.40 31.21
N LEU A 40 2.77 3.57 30.20
CA LEU A 40 4.07 3.17 29.74
C LEU A 40 4.52 3.99 28.52
N SER A 41 5.83 4.18 28.40
CA SER A 41 6.41 4.77 27.21
C SER A 41 6.07 3.94 25.96
N HIS A 42 5.87 4.60 24.80
CA HIS A 42 5.71 3.90 23.52
C HIS A 42 6.90 3.01 23.13
N LYS A 43 8.05 3.20 23.77
CA LYS A 43 9.24 2.35 23.59
C LYS A 43 9.20 1.07 24.43
N ASP A 44 8.35 1.00 25.43
CA ASP A 44 8.15 -0.22 26.21
C ASP A 44 7.22 -1.16 25.42
N GLY A 45 7.69 -2.37 25.12
CA GLY A 45 6.89 -3.35 24.36
C GLY A 45 5.58 -3.77 25.03
N LYS A 46 5.41 -3.50 26.34
CA LYS A 46 4.17 -3.72 27.07
C LYS A 46 3.17 -2.57 26.94
N SER A 47 3.62 -1.41 26.43
CA SER A 47 2.74 -0.26 26.22
C SER A 47 1.68 -0.58 25.16
N PRO A 48 0.39 -0.26 25.39
CA PRO A 48 -0.63 -0.39 24.34
C PRO A 48 -0.28 0.39 23.06
N VAL A 49 0.48 1.47 23.20
CA VAL A 49 0.91 2.35 22.09
C VAL A 49 2.33 2.03 21.58
N ALA A 50 2.91 0.90 21.98
CA ALA A 50 4.13 0.40 21.34
C ALA A 50 3.84 -0.02 19.90
N VAL A 51 4.82 0.14 19.01
CA VAL A 51 4.67 -0.13 17.55
C VAL A 51 4.00 -1.49 17.29
N MET A 52 4.45 -2.55 17.97
CA MET A 52 3.88 -3.89 17.82
C MET A 52 2.41 -3.99 18.19
N ASN A 53 1.93 -3.13 19.06
CA ASN A 53 0.58 -3.19 19.63
C ASN A 53 -0.40 -2.22 18.94
N ILE A 54 0.09 -1.23 18.18
CA ILE A 54 -0.75 -0.22 17.52
C ILE A 54 -1.86 -0.83 16.67
N PRO A 55 -1.62 -1.80 15.76
CA PRO A 55 -2.69 -2.34 14.95
C PRO A 55 -3.76 -3.06 15.78
N LEU A 56 -3.35 -3.77 16.83
CA LEU A 56 -4.27 -4.45 17.74
C LEU A 56 -5.07 -3.45 18.60
N LEU A 57 -4.44 -2.35 19.00
CA LEU A 57 -5.10 -1.26 19.72
C LEU A 57 -6.19 -0.62 18.87
N CYS A 58 -5.86 -0.20 17.65
CA CYS A 58 -6.80 0.40 16.71
C CYS A 58 -7.88 -0.61 16.29
N GLY A 59 -7.50 -1.85 16.05
CA GLY A 59 -8.37 -2.95 15.68
C GLY A 59 -9.43 -3.31 16.71
N LYS A 60 -9.29 -2.91 17.99
CA LYS A 60 -10.37 -3.09 18.98
C LYS A 60 -11.69 -2.47 18.51
N CYS A 61 -11.60 -1.34 17.82
CA CYS A 61 -12.75 -0.59 17.31
C CYS A 61 -12.88 -0.66 15.78
N HIS A 62 -11.75 -0.72 15.05
CA HIS A 62 -11.73 -0.68 13.59
C HIS A 62 -11.65 -2.06 12.91
N ARG A 63 -11.99 -3.14 13.60
CA ARG A 63 -12.19 -4.46 12.99
C ARG A 63 -13.65 -4.65 12.61
N GLU A 64 -13.91 -5.53 11.66
CA GLU A 64 -15.27 -5.91 11.33
C GLU A 64 -16.00 -6.55 12.51
N GLY A 65 -17.28 -6.27 12.64
CA GLY A 65 -18.13 -6.77 13.73
C GLY A 65 -17.90 -6.07 15.08
N SER A 66 -17.03 -5.07 15.17
CA SER A 66 -16.94 -4.22 16.36
C SER A 66 -18.15 -3.30 16.47
N GLU A 67 -18.47 -2.84 17.68
CA GLU A 67 -19.59 -1.90 17.89
C GLU A 67 -19.42 -0.63 17.05
N VAL A 68 -18.19 -0.13 16.93
CA VAL A 68 -17.88 1.05 16.10
C VAL A 68 -18.15 0.76 14.62
N SER A 69 -17.72 -0.38 14.09
CA SER A 69 -17.92 -0.74 12.69
C SER A 69 -19.38 -1.01 12.33
N LEU A 70 -20.20 -1.38 13.32
CA LEU A 70 -21.63 -1.64 13.14
C LEU A 70 -22.49 -0.39 13.25
N THR A 71 -22.01 0.65 13.93
CA THR A 71 -22.79 1.85 14.28
C THR A 71 -22.30 3.12 13.61
N HIS A 72 -21.08 3.11 13.09
CA HIS A 72 -20.44 4.26 12.42
C HIS A 72 -20.14 3.92 10.96
N ASP A 73 -20.20 4.94 10.12
CA ASP A 73 -19.78 4.83 8.73
C ASP A 73 -18.24 4.75 8.64
N ILE A 74 -17.73 3.53 8.63
CA ILE A 74 -16.30 3.24 8.39
C ILE A 74 -16.16 2.93 6.90
N PRO A 75 -15.46 3.77 6.12
CA PRO A 75 -15.44 3.65 4.65
C PRO A 75 -14.80 2.37 4.12
N GLN A 76 -14.08 1.63 4.94
CA GLN A 76 -13.43 0.36 4.56
C GLN A 76 -13.73 -0.73 5.57
N ALA A 77 -14.10 -1.90 5.07
CA ALA A 77 -14.28 -3.11 5.87
C ALA A 77 -12.93 -3.82 6.10
N ASN A 78 -12.89 -4.68 7.12
CA ASN A 78 -11.76 -5.59 7.39
C ASN A 78 -10.40 -4.89 7.52
N ILE A 79 -10.33 -3.68 8.07
CA ILE A 79 -9.12 -2.86 8.13
C ILE A 79 -7.96 -3.61 8.82
N LEU A 80 -8.22 -4.26 9.95
CA LEU A 80 -7.18 -4.98 10.70
C LEU A 80 -6.70 -6.21 9.95
N GLU A 81 -7.61 -7.00 9.41
CA GLU A 81 -7.33 -8.20 8.65
C GLU A 81 -6.56 -7.87 7.36
N ASN A 82 -7.01 -6.85 6.65
CA ASN A 82 -6.34 -6.34 5.45
C ASN A 82 -4.94 -5.82 5.76
N TYR A 83 -4.78 -5.09 6.87
CA TYR A 83 -3.46 -4.66 7.31
C TYR A 83 -2.56 -5.85 7.65
N ALA A 84 -3.06 -6.83 8.41
CA ALA A 84 -2.29 -8.01 8.79
C ALA A 84 -1.77 -8.79 7.55
N ASP A 85 -2.57 -8.85 6.50
CA ASP A 85 -2.23 -9.47 5.21
C ASP A 85 -1.34 -8.60 4.31
N SER A 86 -1.15 -7.33 4.63
CA SER A 86 -0.32 -6.40 3.86
C SER A 86 1.16 -6.67 4.04
N ILE A 87 2.01 -6.09 3.17
CA ILE A 87 3.48 -6.15 3.32
C ILE A 87 3.93 -5.55 4.66
N HIS A 88 3.23 -4.52 5.16
CA HIS A 88 3.52 -3.88 6.42
C HIS A 88 3.12 -4.77 7.61
N GLY A 89 1.93 -5.36 7.55
CA GLY A 89 1.46 -6.28 8.59
C GLY A 89 2.26 -7.57 8.66
N GLU A 90 2.62 -8.16 7.51
CA GLU A 90 3.55 -9.29 7.47
C GLU A 90 4.90 -8.93 8.10
N GLY A 91 5.44 -7.75 7.74
CA GLY A 91 6.67 -7.23 8.33
C GLY A 91 6.59 -7.16 9.85
N LEU A 92 5.47 -6.63 10.37
CA LEU A 92 5.26 -6.48 11.81
C LEU A 92 5.03 -7.83 12.51
N PHE A 93 3.99 -8.56 12.10
CA PHE A 93 3.49 -9.71 12.86
C PHE A 93 4.26 -11.01 12.62
N GLN A 94 4.77 -11.20 11.41
CA GLN A 94 5.49 -12.44 11.06
C GLN A 94 7.00 -12.29 11.19
N LYS A 95 7.54 -11.10 10.91
CA LYS A 95 8.99 -10.86 10.91
C LYS A 95 9.49 -10.02 12.09
N GLY A 96 8.58 -9.49 12.92
CA GLY A 96 8.92 -8.66 14.09
C GLY A 96 9.58 -7.33 13.75
N LEU A 97 9.37 -6.79 12.53
CA LEU A 97 10.00 -5.56 12.08
C LEU A 97 9.28 -4.33 12.65
N THR A 98 9.82 -3.74 13.70
CA THR A 98 9.26 -2.54 14.34
C THR A 98 9.46 -1.25 13.53
N VAL A 99 10.21 -1.30 12.43
CA VAL A 99 10.39 -0.18 11.50
C VAL A 99 9.34 -0.15 10.38
N THR A 100 8.49 -1.19 10.30
CA THR A 100 7.42 -1.22 9.31
C THR A 100 6.33 -0.21 9.64
N ALA A 101 5.59 0.25 8.63
CA ALA A 101 4.50 1.18 8.84
C ALA A 101 3.34 0.53 9.62
N VAL A 102 2.84 1.24 10.63
CA VAL A 102 1.63 0.88 11.39
C VAL A 102 0.57 1.95 11.20
N CYS A 103 -0.61 1.78 11.76
CA CYS A 103 -1.74 2.71 11.56
C CYS A 103 -1.35 4.18 11.75
N THR A 104 -0.62 4.48 12.82
CA THR A 104 -0.17 5.85 13.15
C THR A 104 0.91 6.39 12.21
N SER A 105 1.58 5.56 11.46
CA SER A 105 2.58 6.01 10.47
C SER A 105 1.92 6.71 9.28
N CYS A 106 0.69 6.29 8.95
CA CYS A 106 -0.08 6.89 7.86
C CYS A 106 -1.12 7.91 8.38
N HIS A 107 -1.81 7.58 9.47
CA HIS A 107 -2.93 8.38 9.99
C HIS A 107 -2.53 9.42 11.04
N SER A 108 -1.26 9.54 11.39
CA SER A 108 -0.78 10.22 12.59
C SER A 108 -1.29 9.59 13.91
N ALA A 109 -0.79 10.05 15.06
CA ALA A 109 -1.15 9.46 16.35
C ALA A 109 -2.32 10.19 17.02
N HIS A 110 -2.26 11.51 17.08
CA HIS A 110 -3.22 12.34 17.81
C HIS A 110 -4.11 13.19 16.91
N ASN A 111 -3.58 13.62 15.77
CA ASN A 111 -4.32 14.43 14.78
C ASN A 111 -4.85 13.55 13.64
N ILE A 112 -5.66 12.54 13.98
CA ILE A 112 -6.27 11.65 12.98
C ILE A 112 -7.38 12.39 12.27
N LEU A 113 -7.19 12.69 10.98
CA LEU A 113 -8.15 13.40 10.13
C LEU A 113 -8.68 12.49 9.02
N PRO A 114 -9.93 12.71 8.56
CA PRO A 114 -10.48 11.97 7.44
C PRO A 114 -9.71 12.26 6.14
N HIS A 115 -9.72 11.34 5.19
CA HIS A 115 -9.00 11.48 3.91
C HIS A 115 -9.43 12.72 3.10
N GLY A 116 -10.66 13.16 3.26
CA GLY A 116 -11.18 14.39 2.60
C GLY A 116 -10.66 15.69 3.19
N ASP A 117 -10.08 15.69 4.41
CA ASP A 117 -9.52 16.90 5.01
C ASP A 117 -8.16 17.23 4.34
N PRO A 118 -7.98 18.45 3.81
CA PRO A 118 -6.72 18.84 3.16
C PRO A 118 -5.48 18.78 4.07
N LYS A 119 -5.65 18.75 5.38
CA LYS A 119 -4.58 18.62 6.37
C LYS A 119 -4.28 17.17 6.75
N SER A 120 -5.11 16.23 6.30
CA SER A 120 -4.91 14.81 6.59
C SER A 120 -3.66 14.29 5.89
N THR A 121 -2.86 13.51 6.60
CA THR A 121 -1.68 12.83 6.04
C THR A 121 -2.03 11.82 4.96
N ILE A 122 -3.28 11.33 4.96
CA ILE A 122 -3.81 10.38 3.96
C ILE A 122 -4.67 11.07 2.88
N ASN A 123 -4.73 12.41 2.88
CA ASN A 123 -5.35 13.14 1.76
C ASN A 123 -4.55 12.92 0.48
N ALA A 124 -5.21 12.86 -0.68
CA ALA A 124 -4.57 12.65 -1.98
C ALA A 124 -3.41 13.61 -2.25
N LYS A 125 -3.47 14.85 -1.74
CA LYS A 125 -2.39 15.84 -1.87
C LYS A 125 -1.18 15.56 -0.97
N ASN A 126 -1.34 14.81 0.11
CA ASN A 126 -0.32 14.60 1.14
C ASN A 126 0.18 13.14 1.19
N VAL A 127 -0.58 12.19 0.63
CA VAL A 127 -0.29 10.75 0.76
C VAL A 127 1.07 10.36 0.16
N VAL A 128 1.50 11.02 -0.91
CA VAL A 128 2.84 10.79 -1.49
C VAL A 128 3.92 11.13 -0.47
N ALA A 129 3.84 12.30 0.17
CA ALA A 129 4.78 12.70 1.22
C ALA A 129 4.75 11.72 2.41
N THR A 130 3.58 11.18 2.76
CA THR A 130 3.43 10.18 3.81
C THR A 130 4.14 8.87 3.46
N CYS A 131 3.99 8.36 2.25
CA CYS A 131 4.65 7.12 1.80
C CYS A 131 6.17 7.31 1.69
N THR A 132 6.61 8.43 1.14
CA THR A 132 8.04 8.70 0.88
C THR A 132 8.86 8.96 2.14
N GLN A 133 8.25 9.14 3.31
CA GLN A 133 8.98 9.15 4.61
C GLN A 133 9.83 7.89 4.81
N CYS A 134 9.34 6.75 4.31
CA CYS A 134 10.05 5.46 4.40
C CYS A 134 10.50 4.96 3.02
N HIS A 135 9.73 5.25 1.98
CA HIS A 135 9.94 4.82 0.60
C HIS A 135 10.58 5.93 -0.25
N ALA A 136 11.63 6.56 0.26
CA ALA A 136 12.25 7.76 -0.33
C ALA A 136 12.71 7.57 -1.80
N GLN A 137 13.06 6.36 -2.21
CA GLN A 137 13.51 6.08 -3.57
C GLN A 137 12.40 5.55 -4.51
N ILE A 138 11.20 5.31 -3.98
CA ILE A 138 10.13 4.72 -4.79
C ILE A 138 9.69 5.65 -5.92
N GLU A 139 9.86 6.95 -5.74
CA GLU A 139 9.58 7.97 -6.76
C GLU A 139 10.44 7.76 -8.01
N LEU A 140 11.71 7.40 -7.85
CA LEU A 140 12.60 7.11 -8.99
C LEU A 140 12.13 5.90 -9.80
N VAL A 141 11.57 4.90 -9.11
CA VAL A 141 10.98 3.72 -9.73
C VAL A 141 9.70 4.09 -10.46
N HIS A 142 8.81 4.84 -9.81
CA HIS A 142 7.52 5.24 -10.39
C HIS A 142 7.64 6.26 -11.53
N ARG A 143 8.70 7.03 -11.61
CA ARG A 143 8.98 7.91 -12.77
C ARG A 143 8.93 7.18 -14.10
N LYS A 144 9.45 5.94 -14.15
CA LYS A 144 9.43 5.12 -15.37
C LYS A 144 8.04 4.62 -15.71
N VAL A 145 7.20 4.38 -14.70
CA VAL A 145 5.80 3.97 -14.88
C VAL A 145 4.93 5.14 -15.33
N ILE A 146 5.28 6.35 -14.93
CA ILE A 146 4.48 7.57 -15.14
C ILE A 146 5.11 8.48 -16.24
N GLU A 147 5.92 7.93 -17.13
CA GLU A 147 6.51 8.61 -18.29
C GLU A 147 7.29 9.90 -17.96
N GLY A 148 7.93 9.94 -16.79
CA GLY A 148 8.79 11.05 -16.37
C GLY A 148 8.06 12.24 -15.72
N HIS A 149 6.74 12.17 -15.54
CA HIS A 149 6.02 13.18 -14.77
C HIS A 149 6.29 13.03 -13.27
N LEU A 150 6.42 14.15 -12.59
CA LEU A 150 6.58 14.20 -11.12
C LEU A 150 5.26 14.57 -10.48
N TRP A 151 4.97 13.96 -9.34
CA TRP A 151 3.77 14.28 -8.55
C TRP A 151 3.73 15.77 -8.15
N GLU A 152 4.89 16.35 -7.86
CA GLU A 152 5.00 17.76 -7.50
C GLU A 152 4.67 18.71 -8.66
N SER A 153 5.00 18.32 -9.91
CA SER A 153 4.78 19.16 -11.09
C SER A 153 3.38 19.04 -11.66
N ALA A 154 2.70 17.93 -11.43
CA ALA A 154 1.37 17.67 -12.00
C ALA A 154 0.45 16.84 -11.07
N PRO A 155 0.16 17.32 -9.85
CA PRO A 155 -0.51 16.51 -8.81
C PRO A 155 -1.94 16.09 -9.16
N ASN A 156 -2.58 16.72 -10.15
CA ASN A 156 -3.93 16.37 -10.58
C ASN A 156 -3.98 15.52 -11.86
N GLN A 157 -2.83 15.21 -12.44
CA GLN A 157 -2.73 14.45 -13.70
C GLN A 157 -2.05 13.09 -13.49
N ILE A 158 -1.41 12.91 -12.36
CA ILE A 158 -0.63 11.72 -12.05
C ILE A 158 -1.32 10.95 -10.92
N PRO A 159 -1.53 9.62 -11.07
CA PRO A 159 -2.09 8.81 -9.99
C PRO A 159 -1.20 8.88 -8.76
N VAL A 160 -1.82 8.99 -7.59
CA VAL A 160 -1.11 8.90 -6.32
C VAL A 160 -1.01 7.44 -5.87
N CYS A 161 -0.17 7.17 -4.85
CA CYS A 161 0.12 5.80 -4.42
C CYS A 161 -1.15 4.97 -4.18
N VAL A 162 -2.17 5.56 -3.57
CA VAL A 162 -3.42 4.87 -3.21
C VAL A 162 -4.38 4.63 -4.39
N ASP A 163 -4.12 5.19 -5.56
CA ASP A 163 -4.90 4.90 -6.77
C ASP A 163 -4.54 3.51 -7.35
N CYS A 164 -3.31 3.04 -7.07
CA CYS A 164 -2.83 1.74 -7.50
C CYS A 164 -2.63 0.77 -6.34
N HIS A 165 -2.28 1.28 -5.15
CA HIS A 165 -2.07 0.49 -3.95
C HIS A 165 -3.23 0.69 -2.98
N GLU A 166 -4.14 -0.28 -2.91
CA GLU A 166 -5.29 -0.19 -2.02
C GLU A 166 -4.85 0.02 -0.56
N PRO A 167 -5.33 1.08 0.10
CA PRO A 167 -5.05 1.31 1.51
C PRO A 167 -5.35 0.08 2.36
N HIS A 168 -4.50 -0.18 3.35
CA HIS A 168 -4.52 -1.36 4.22
C HIS A 168 -4.19 -2.70 3.55
N LYS A 169 -4.19 -2.79 2.20
CA LYS A 169 -3.85 -4.02 1.44
C LYS A 169 -2.65 -3.81 0.51
N VAL A 170 -1.65 -3.05 0.94
CA VAL A 170 -0.54 -2.56 0.09
C VAL A 170 0.26 -3.65 -0.64
N ARG A 171 0.07 -4.91 -0.36
CA ARG A 171 0.70 -6.00 -1.11
C ARG A 171 0.00 -6.30 -2.43
N ARG A 172 -1.33 -6.11 -2.50
CA ARG A 172 -2.14 -6.47 -3.65
C ARG A 172 -2.39 -5.23 -4.48
N VAL A 173 -1.77 -5.17 -5.64
CA VAL A 173 -2.21 -4.23 -6.67
C VAL A 173 -3.56 -4.74 -7.17
N PHE A 174 -4.62 -4.00 -6.92
CA PHE A 174 -5.95 -4.32 -7.43
C PHE A 174 -6.05 -3.79 -8.84
N TYR A 175 -6.03 -4.71 -9.76
CA TYR A 175 -6.38 -4.42 -11.13
C TYR A 175 -7.89 -4.57 -11.30
N SER A 176 -8.44 -3.88 -12.28
CA SER A 176 -9.82 -4.09 -12.73
C SER A 176 -10.09 -5.56 -12.96
N ALA A 177 -11.35 -5.98 -12.91
CA ALA A 177 -11.73 -7.37 -13.21
C ALA A 177 -11.07 -7.85 -14.52
N GLY A 178 -10.49 -9.03 -14.51
CA GLY A 178 -9.76 -9.59 -15.66
C GLY A 178 -8.24 -9.31 -15.65
N MET A 179 -7.71 -8.70 -14.61
CA MET A 179 -6.28 -8.36 -14.51
C MET A 179 -5.53 -9.11 -13.40
N ALA A 180 -6.16 -10.03 -12.71
CA ALA A 180 -5.48 -10.90 -11.76
C ALA A 180 -4.57 -11.89 -12.49
N ASN A 181 -3.51 -12.37 -11.80
CA ASN A 181 -2.62 -13.38 -12.39
C ASN A 181 -3.37 -14.59 -12.93
N GLN A 182 -4.43 -15.02 -12.22
CA GLN A 182 -5.27 -16.14 -12.65
C GLN A 182 -5.96 -15.86 -13.99
N ASP A 183 -6.41 -14.63 -14.23
CA ASP A 183 -7.03 -14.25 -15.50
C ASP A 183 -6.02 -14.33 -16.66
N CYS A 184 -4.80 -13.83 -16.42
CA CYS A 184 -3.70 -13.92 -17.37
C CYS A 184 -3.33 -15.38 -17.67
N LEU A 185 -3.21 -16.21 -16.65
CA LEU A 185 -2.83 -17.61 -16.76
C LEU A 185 -3.91 -18.48 -17.44
N THR A 186 -5.15 -18.03 -17.52
CA THR A 186 -6.21 -18.71 -18.33
C THR A 186 -5.77 -18.94 -19.78
N CYS A 187 -5.00 -18.01 -20.34
CA CYS A 187 -4.42 -18.12 -21.67
C CYS A 187 -2.92 -18.45 -21.62
N HIS A 188 -2.15 -17.72 -20.80
CA HIS A 188 -0.70 -17.81 -20.79
C HIS A 188 -0.14 -19.10 -20.16
N ALA A 189 -0.94 -19.90 -19.47
CA ALA A 189 -0.54 -21.23 -19.03
C ALA A 189 -0.62 -22.31 -20.14
N LYS A 190 -1.14 -21.97 -21.34
CA LYS A 190 -1.23 -22.91 -22.45
C LYS A 190 0.12 -23.06 -23.13
N PRO A 191 0.70 -24.28 -23.22
CA PRO A 191 2.04 -24.50 -23.75
C PRO A 191 2.19 -24.13 -25.24
N ASP A 192 1.10 -24.14 -25.97
CA ASP A 192 1.03 -23.86 -27.40
C ASP A 192 0.74 -22.39 -27.73
N LEU A 193 0.59 -21.55 -26.71
CA LEU A 193 0.31 -20.14 -26.94
C LEU A 193 1.56 -19.43 -27.49
N ALA A 194 1.48 -19.00 -28.74
CA ALA A 194 2.53 -18.29 -29.44
C ALA A 194 1.97 -17.25 -30.38
N VAL A 195 2.77 -16.27 -30.74
CA VAL A 195 2.46 -15.28 -31.79
C VAL A 195 3.60 -15.23 -32.80
N GLU A 196 3.26 -14.87 -34.03
CA GLU A 196 4.27 -14.59 -35.05
C GLU A 196 4.70 -13.11 -34.95
N ARG A 197 6.00 -12.88 -34.79
CA ARG A 197 6.60 -11.53 -34.80
C ARG A 197 7.82 -11.56 -35.70
N ASP A 198 7.89 -10.68 -36.66
CA ASP A 198 9.00 -10.57 -37.61
C ASP A 198 9.37 -11.89 -38.28
N GLY A 199 8.36 -12.73 -38.59
CA GLY A 199 8.55 -14.03 -39.21
C GLY A 199 9.01 -15.12 -38.25
N GLN A 200 9.05 -14.85 -36.95
CA GLN A 200 9.42 -15.83 -35.91
C GLN A 200 8.26 -16.14 -34.98
N GLN A 201 8.13 -17.42 -34.61
CA GLN A 201 7.19 -17.85 -33.59
C GLN A 201 7.75 -17.51 -32.20
N VAL A 202 7.09 -16.58 -31.51
CA VAL A 202 7.44 -16.19 -30.13
C VAL A 202 6.47 -16.85 -29.17
N SER A 203 6.96 -17.72 -28.30
CA SER A 203 6.15 -18.32 -27.24
C SER A 203 5.69 -17.25 -26.26
N LEU A 204 4.40 -17.28 -25.92
CA LEU A 204 3.80 -16.47 -24.86
C LEU A 204 3.44 -17.33 -23.65
N HIS A 205 3.88 -18.58 -23.63
CA HIS A 205 3.62 -19.50 -22.53
C HIS A 205 4.38 -19.07 -21.27
N THR A 206 3.68 -19.13 -20.15
CA THR A 206 4.23 -18.96 -18.79
C THR A 206 3.89 -20.20 -18.00
N ASP A 207 4.89 -20.95 -17.57
CA ASP A 207 4.70 -22.10 -16.68
C ASP A 207 4.23 -21.60 -15.30
N PRO A 208 3.01 -21.95 -14.84
CA PRO A 208 2.49 -21.48 -13.55
C PRO A 208 3.30 -21.99 -12.35
N ASP A 209 3.83 -23.20 -12.41
CA ASP A 209 4.57 -23.80 -11.31
C ASP A 209 5.96 -23.18 -11.21
N ALA A 210 6.63 -22.96 -12.34
CA ALA A 210 7.89 -22.23 -12.38
C ALA A 210 7.73 -20.79 -11.90
N TYR A 211 6.65 -20.11 -12.29
CA TYR A 211 6.35 -18.77 -11.80
C TYR A 211 6.09 -18.77 -10.28
N ALA A 212 5.28 -19.69 -9.77
CA ALA A 212 4.97 -19.82 -8.34
C ALA A 212 6.22 -20.14 -7.49
N ALA A 213 7.20 -20.84 -8.05
CA ALA A 213 8.47 -21.13 -7.39
C ALA A 213 9.50 -20.01 -7.50
N SER A 214 9.26 -18.98 -8.32
CA SER A 214 10.19 -17.89 -8.59
C SER A 214 10.23 -16.87 -7.45
N THR A 215 11.31 -16.06 -7.42
CA THR A 215 11.41 -14.89 -6.53
C THR A 215 10.34 -13.84 -6.78
N HIS A 216 9.71 -13.84 -7.96
CA HIS A 216 8.63 -12.95 -8.35
C HIS A 216 7.21 -13.55 -8.16
N ALA A 217 7.08 -14.70 -7.51
CA ALA A 217 5.80 -15.39 -7.29
C ALA A 217 4.68 -14.51 -6.67
N LYS A 218 5.09 -13.48 -5.93
CA LYS A 218 4.17 -12.54 -5.27
C LYS A 218 3.96 -11.24 -6.06
N THR A 219 4.57 -11.10 -7.23
CA THR A 219 4.45 -9.93 -8.10
C THR A 219 3.32 -10.17 -9.10
N ALA A 220 2.41 -9.24 -9.28
CA ALA A 220 1.36 -9.41 -10.28
C ALA A 220 1.94 -9.28 -11.71
N CYS A 221 1.40 -10.06 -12.66
CA CYS A 221 1.82 -10.00 -14.06
C CYS A 221 1.76 -8.55 -14.60
N ALA A 222 0.68 -7.83 -14.30
CA ALA A 222 0.48 -6.46 -14.72
C ALA A 222 1.42 -5.44 -14.04
N GLN A 223 2.15 -5.80 -12.98
CA GLN A 223 3.22 -4.95 -12.42
C GLN A 223 4.46 -4.91 -13.30
N CYS A 224 4.67 -5.97 -14.07
CA CYS A 224 5.74 -6.04 -15.07
C CYS A 224 5.23 -5.64 -16.45
N HIS A 225 4.03 -6.07 -16.82
CA HIS A 225 3.37 -5.79 -18.08
C HIS A 225 2.43 -4.59 -17.94
N THR A 226 2.98 -3.40 -17.78
CA THR A 226 2.25 -2.17 -17.42
C THR A 226 1.33 -1.62 -18.50
N GLU A 227 1.42 -2.12 -19.75
CA GLU A 227 0.59 -1.66 -20.86
C GLU A 227 -0.66 -2.54 -21.11
N VAL A 228 -0.90 -3.50 -20.22
CA VAL A 228 -2.07 -4.37 -20.34
C VAL A 228 -3.35 -3.58 -20.09
N ALA A 229 -4.27 -3.61 -21.07
CA ALA A 229 -5.60 -3.05 -20.89
C ALA A 229 -6.49 -3.99 -20.07
N PRO A 230 -7.41 -3.46 -19.22
CA PRO A 230 -8.29 -4.29 -18.37
C PRO A 230 -9.27 -5.18 -19.13
N SER A 231 -9.56 -4.93 -20.38
CA SER A 231 -10.50 -5.74 -21.17
C SER A 231 -9.77 -6.64 -22.13
N HIS A 232 -9.72 -7.92 -21.81
CA HIS A 232 -9.20 -8.95 -22.71
C HIS A 232 -10.32 -9.52 -23.59
N THR A 233 -10.94 -8.69 -24.40
CA THR A 233 -11.93 -9.17 -25.38
C THR A 233 -11.29 -9.86 -26.59
N ARG A 234 -9.94 -9.85 -26.66
CA ARG A 234 -9.16 -10.41 -27.77
C ARG A 234 -7.70 -10.60 -27.33
N PRO A 235 -6.86 -11.30 -28.14
CA PRO A 235 -5.44 -11.49 -27.84
C PRO A 235 -4.72 -10.19 -27.50
N CYS A 236 -3.76 -10.26 -26.59
CA CYS A 236 -2.95 -9.14 -26.13
C CYS A 236 -1.90 -8.74 -27.21
N GLU A 237 -2.34 -8.43 -28.41
CA GLU A 237 -1.47 -8.11 -29.56
C GLU A 237 -0.67 -6.83 -29.37
N THR A 238 -1.13 -5.99 -28.48
CA THR A 238 -0.64 -4.61 -28.35
C THR A 238 0.54 -4.44 -27.40
N ILE A 239 0.92 -5.45 -26.63
CA ILE A 239 2.03 -5.33 -25.71
C ILE A 239 3.35 -5.61 -26.45
N THR A 240 3.92 -4.55 -27.00
CA THR A 240 5.20 -4.60 -27.73
C THR A 240 6.39 -4.18 -26.88
N LYS A 241 6.17 -3.42 -25.83
CA LYS A 241 7.24 -2.99 -24.94
C LYS A 241 7.79 -4.13 -24.10
N LYS A 242 9.11 -4.21 -24.06
CA LYS A 242 9.82 -5.12 -23.16
C LYS A 242 9.58 -4.69 -21.71
N VAL A 243 9.51 -5.69 -20.81
CA VAL A 243 9.43 -5.44 -19.37
C VAL A 243 10.64 -4.62 -18.92
N ASP A 244 10.39 -3.52 -18.23
CA ASP A 244 11.44 -2.71 -17.60
C ASP A 244 11.70 -3.18 -16.17
N CYS A 245 12.72 -4.02 -16.02
CA CYS A 245 13.15 -4.51 -14.70
C CYS A 245 13.62 -3.37 -13.79
N GLY A 246 14.02 -2.23 -14.37
CA GLY A 246 14.47 -1.06 -13.63
C GLY A 246 13.36 -0.38 -12.82
N VAL A 247 12.09 -0.71 -13.05
CA VAL A 247 10.96 -0.25 -12.23
C VAL A 247 11.13 -0.67 -10.77
N CYS A 248 11.66 -1.88 -10.53
CA CYS A 248 11.91 -2.40 -9.17
C CYS A 248 13.41 -2.54 -8.86
N HIS A 249 14.24 -2.75 -9.88
CA HIS A 249 15.67 -3.06 -9.77
C HIS A 249 16.55 -1.96 -10.41
N ALA A 250 16.25 -0.69 -10.14
CA ALA A 250 16.90 0.45 -10.80
C ALA A 250 18.44 0.40 -10.74
N ALA A 251 19.00 0.13 -9.56
CA ALA A 251 20.44 0.07 -9.38
C ALA A 251 21.10 -1.08 -10.14
N GLN A 252 20.45 -2.26 -10.13
CA GLN A 252 20.94 -3.45 -10.84
C GLN A 252 20.89 -3.26 -12.37
N VAL A 253 19.82 -2.64 -12.86
CA VAL A 253 19.65 -2.33 -14.29
C VAL A 253 20.68 -1.30 -14.74
N GLU A 254 20.93 -0.26 -13.94
CA GLU A 254 21.98 0.72 -14.23
C GLU A 254 23.36 0.07 -14.31
N GLN A 255 23.70 -0.76 -13.31
CA GLN A 255 24.95 -1.51 -13.32
C GLN A 255 25.07 -2.46 -14.52
N TYR A 256 23.97 -3.12 -14.89
CA TYR A 256 23.95 -3.98 -16.08
C TYR A 256 24.18 -3.16 -17.34
N GLN A 257 23.50 -2.04 -17.51
CA GLN A 257 23.59 -1.19 -18.71
C GLN A 257 25.01 -0.65 -18.98
N ILE A 258 25.77 -0.37 -17.91
CA ILE A 258 27.17 0.08 -18.03
C ILE A 258 28.16 -1.08 -18.07
N SER A 259 27.70 -2.31 -17.88
CA SER A 259 28.57 -3.52 -17.98
C SER A 259 28.82 -3.94 -19.43
N ILE A 260 29.82 -4.79 -19.64
CA ILE A 260 30.11 -5.36 -20.95
C ILE A 260 28.90 -6.12 -21.55
N HIS A 261 28.03 -6.69 -20.71
CA HIS A 261 26.85 -7.42 -21.16
C HIS A 261 25.71 -6.52 -21.60
N GLY A 262 25.64 -5.29 -21.06
CA GLY A 262 24.62 -4.31 -21.41
C GLY A 262 25.00 -3.41 -22.59
N THR A 263 26.28 -3.47 -23.02
CA THR A 263 26.81 -2.65 -24.11
C THR A 263 27.02 -3.46 -25.41
N LEU A 264 26.78 -4.77 -25.38
CA LEU A 264 26.77 -5.66 -26.55
C LEU A 264 25.37 -5.64 -27.21
#